data_7b9dcac8505fa7c8d5cdd9616bd70fcf
#
_entry.id   7b9dcac8505fa7c8d5cdd9616bd70fcf
#
_cell.length_a   1.000
_cell.length_b   1.000
_cell.length_c   1.000
_cell.angle_alpha   90.00
_cell.angle_beta   90.00
_cell.angle_gamma   90.00
#
_symmetry.space_group_name_H-M   'P 1'
#
loop_
_entity.id
_entity.type
_entity.pdbx_description
1 polymer ?
#
loop_
_entity_poly.entity_id
_entity_poly.type
_entity_poly.pdbx_seq_one_letter_code
_entity_poly.pdbx_strand_id
1 'polypeptide(L)'
;MAAVDPAAELSAVALPGLARALISAGKLGQKSAEEIYRKAQASRTNFIAELTGSGAVSAADLAHTMSAAFGAPLLDLEAIDTNRLPKNLLDAKICQSYRVVVLSKRNNRLIVATADPSDQQAAEKIKFATQMGVDWVIAEYDKLTKMVESQATSATQAMESIVGDDFDFDESTLDSSMVDEEDKTATSEVDDAPVVKFLHKMLLDAFSMRASDLHFEPYEHTYRVRFRIDGELREIASPPVAIKDKLASRIKVISRLDISEKRVPQDGRMKLKVGPDRVIDFRVSTLPTLFGEKIVIRILDPSSAKLGIEALGYEPEEKKRLLDAIVRPYGMILVTGPTGSGKTVSLYTCLNILNKPGVNISTAEDPSEINLPGVNQVNVNDKAGLTFAAALKSFLRQDPDVIMVGEIRDLETADIAIKAAQTGHLVLSTLHTNDAPTTLTRMRNMGIAPFNIASSVILITAQRLARRLCPQCKQPVDIPYETLLEAGYKEEEIDGSWTPYKPVGCSACNNGYKGRVGIYQVMPISEDMQRIILADGSAMDIAKQAQSEGVRSLRQSGLHKVKLGVTSLEEVLGCTNE
;
A
#
# COMPACT_ATOMS: atom_id res chain seq x y z
N MET A 1 13.89 33.33 -82.44
CA MET A 1 14.28 33.17 -81.01
C MET A 1 13.00 33.30 -80.21
N ALA A 2 12.40 32.17 -79.85
CA ALA A 2 11.23 32.08 -79.00
C ALA A 2 11.71 31.77 -77.58
N ALA A 3 11.29 32.67 -76.67
CA ALA A 3 11.58 32.49 -75.23
C ALA A 3 10.83 31.31 -74.70
N VAL A 4 11.56 30.36 -74.07
CA VAL A 4 11.03 29.23 -73.29
C VAL A 4 10.66 29.78 -71.92
N ASP A 5 9.41 29.56 -71.53
CA ASP A 5 8.82 29.93 -70.25
C ASP A 5 9.28 28.91 -69.16
N PRO A 6 9.91 29.33 -68.08
CA PRO A 6 10.39 28.38 -67.01
C PRO A 6 9.37 28.26 -65.88
N ALA A 7 8.18 27.75 -66.17
CA ALA A 7 7.16 27.52 -65.15
C ALA A 7 6.36 26.22 -65.40
N ALA A 8 7.00 25.07 -65.34
CA ALA A 8 6.28 23.78 -65.29
C ALA A 8 7.18 22.63 -64.83
N GLU A 9 7.68 22.70 -63.57
CA GLU A 9 8.05 21.49 -62.82
C GLU A 9 7.61 21.65 -61.34
N LEU A 10 6.30 21.68 -61.16
CA LEU A 10 5.73 21.38 -59.87
C LEU A 10 5.79 19.84 -59.68
N SER A 11 6.74 19.38 -58.89
CA SER A 11 6.84 17.96 -58.50
C SER A 11 5.48 17.48 -58.00
N ALA A 12 4.94 16.43 -58.66
CA ALA A 12 3.68 15.78 -58.29
C ALA A 12 3.76 15.32 -56.84
N VAL A 13 3.00 15.94 -55.94
CA VAL A 13 2.91 15.56 -54.53
C VAL A 13 2.27 14.16 -54.48
N ALA A 14 2.95 13.19 -53.90
CA ALA A 14 2.41 11.85 -53.73
C ALA A 14 1.25 11.91 -52.71
N LEU A 15 0.03 11.93 -53.18
CA LEU A 15 -1.18 11.99 -52.36
C LEU A 15 -1.45 10.67 -51.64
N PRO A 16 -1.96 10.69 -50.38
CA PRO A 16 -2.37 9.50 -49.65
C PRO A 16 -3.40 8.66 -50.39
N GLY A 17 -3.49 7.35 -50.03
CA GLY A 17 -4.47 6.44 -50.64
C GLY A 17 -5.92 6.92 -50.54
N LEU A 18 -6.27 7.50 -49.41
CA LEU A 18 -7.56 8.12 -49.14
C LEU A 18 -7.87 9.28 -50.12
N ALA A 19 -6.90 10.19 -50.36
CA ALA A 19 -7.09 11.30 -51.32
C ALA A 19 -7.32 10.78 -52.72
N ARG A 20 -6.56 9.77 -53.16
CA ARG A 20 -6.73 9.15 -54.48
C ARG A 20 -8.10 8.49 -54.66
N ALA A 21 -8.60 7.82 -53.63
CA ALA A 21 -9.93 7.21 -53.66
C ALA A 21 -11.04 8.29 -53.81
N LEU A 22 -10.94 9.41 -53.10
CA LEU A 22 -11.88 10.52 -53.18
C LEU A 22 -11.85 11.18 -54.57
N ILE A 23 -10.67 11.34 -55.17
CA ILE A 23 -10.52 11.89 -56.52
C ILE A 23 -11.15 10.93 -57.56
N SER A 24 -10.87 9.64 -57.44
CA SER A 24 -11.45 8.61 -58.35
C SER A 24 -12.97 8.53 -58.23
N ALA A 25 -13.52 8.78 -57.05
CA ALA A 25 -14.97 8.82 -56.79
C ALA A 25 -15.62 10.17 -57.24
N GLY A 26 -14.82 11.12 -57.74
CA GLY A 26 -15.34 12.43 -58.12
C GLY A 26 -15.80 13.35 -56.99
N LYS A 27 -15.44 13.00 -55.73
CA LYS A 27 -15.85 13.76 -54.54
C LYS A 27 -14.86 14.86 -54.16
N LEU A 28 -13.64 14.84 -54.72
CA LEU A 28 -12.59 15.84 -54.45
C LEU A 28 -11.80 16.12 -55.73
N GLY A 29 -11.58 17.41 -56.03
CA GLY A 29 -10.72 17.80 -57.14
C GLY A 29 -9.23 17.62 -56.82
N GLN A 30 -8.43 17.25 -57.84
CA GLN A 30 -7.01 17.00 -57.63
C GLN A 30 -6.26 18.19 -57.03
N LYS A 31 -6.50 19.42 -57.53
CA LYS A 31 -5.88 20.66 -57.02
C LYS A 31 -6.24 20.92 -55.57
N SER A 32 -7.52 20.79 -55.24
CA SER A 32 -7.99 20.95 -53.85
C SER A 32 -7.39 19.91 -52.91
N ALA A 33 -7.23 18.67 -53.37
CA ALA A 33 -6.57 17.61 -52.59
C ALA A 33 -5.11 17.97 -52.27
N GLU A 34 -4.36 18.45 -53.26
CA GLU A 34 -2.96 18.87 -53.09
C GLU A 34 -2.83 20.09 -52.16
N GLU A 35 -3.72 21.08 -52.26
CA GLU A 35 -3.73 22.24 -51.37
C GLU A 35 -4.02 21.88 -49.94
N ILE A 36 -5.04 21.06 -49.68
CA ILE A 36 -5.41 20.60 -48.34
C ILE A 36 -4.29 19.73 -47.76
N TYR A 37 -3.64 18.86 -48.56
CA TYR A 37 -2.54 18.04 -48.11
C TYR A 37 -1.31 18.87 -47.75
N ARG A 38 -0.94 19.88 -48.56
CA ARG A 38 0.14 20.81 -48.21
C ARG A 38 -0.16 21.60 -46.94
N LYS A 39 -1.41 22.05 -46.76
CA LYS A 39 -1.84 22.73 -45.56
C LYS A 39 -1.72 21.83 -44.32
N ALA A 40 -2.20 20.57 -44.40
CA ALA A 40 -2.09 19.59 -43.33
C ALA A 40 -0.62 19.30 -42.93
N GLN A 41 0.28 19.20 -43.92
CA GLN A 41 1.72 19.03 -43.65
C GLN A 41 2.35 20.27 -43.00
N ALA A 42 2.00 21.48 -43.45
CA ALA A 42 2.53 22.72 -42.91
C ALA A 42 2.07 22.98 -41.48
N SER A 43 0.81 22.69 -41.17
CA SER A 43 0.22 22.82 -39.82
C SER A 43 0.45 21.61 -38.91
N ARG A 44 1.08 20.53 -39.41
CA ARG A 44 1.25 19.25 -38.70
C ARG A 44 -0.08 18.67 -38.21
N THR A 45 -1.15 18.85 -38.93
CA THR A 45 -2.48 18.34 -38.63
C THR A 45 -2.79 17.08 -39.44
N ASN A 46 -3.80 16.31 -39.02
CA ASN A 46 -4.26 15.15 -39.76
C ASN A 46 -4.98 15.62 -41.05
N PHE A 47 -4.67 14.98 -42.19
CA PHE A 47 -5.26 15.29 -43.48
C PHE A 47 -6.79 15.19 -43.48
N ILE A 48 -7.36 14.18 -42.80
CA ILE A 48 -8.82 14.00 -42.72
C ILE A 48 -9.45 15.16 -41.91
N ALA A 49 -8.78 15.61 -40.85
CA ALA A 49 -9.27 16.75 -40.06
C ALA A 49 -9.33 18.04 -40.89
N GLU A 50 -8.30 18.32 -41.71
CA GLU A 50 -8.29 19.47 -42.63
C GLU A 50 -9.32 19.31 -43.73
N LEU A 51 -9.50 18.09 -44.25
CA LEU A 51 -10.47 17.80 -45.34
C LEU A 51 -11.91 18.00 -44.88
N THR A 52 -12.27 17.46 -43.72
CA THR A 52 -13.62 17.63 -43.16
C THR A 52 -13.85 19.02 -42.57
N GLY A 53 -12.83 19.61 -41.93
CA GLY A 53 -12.88 20.94 -41.33
C GLY A 53 -12.99 22.08 -42.39
N SER A 54 -12.43 21.87 -43.59
CA SER A 54 -12.59 22.82 -44.71
C SER A 54 -13.95 22.75 -45.41
N GLY A 55 -14.77 21.74 -45.09
CA GLY A 55 -16.04 21.48 -45.74
C GLY A 55 -15.93 20.94 -47.19
N ALA A 56 -14.72 20.59 -47.63
CA ALA A 56 -14.49 20.07 -48.97
C ALA A 56 -15.14 18.69 -49.20
N VAL A 57 -15.21 17.86 -48.15
CA VAL A 57 -15.91 16.56 -48.15
C VAL A 57 -16.59 16.40 -46.80
N SER A 58 -17.85 15.96 -46.76
CA SER A 58 -18.52 15.64 -45.51
C SER A 58 -17.98 14.34 -44.88
N ALA A 59 -18.04 14.22 -43.55
CA ALA A 59 -17.60 13.01 -42.85
C ALA A 59 -18.37 11.77 -43.32
N ALA A 60 -19.66 11.92 -43.65
CA ALA A 60 -20.51 10.86 -44.19
C ALA A 60 -20.08 10.45 -45.61
N ASP A 61 -19.86 11.42 -46.53
CA ASP A 61 -19.39 11.15 -47.90
C ASP A 61 -18.02 10.47 -47.89
N LEU A 62 -17.12 10.92 -46.99
CA LEU A 62 -15.82 10.29 -46.81
C LEU A 62 -15.99 8.80 -46.42
N ALA A 63 -16.79 8.53 -45.38
CA ALA A 63 -17.01 7.19 -44.89
C ALA A 63 -17.64 6.26 -45.95
N HIS A 64 -18.64 6.73 -46.68
CA HIS A 64 -19.24 5.99 -47.78
C HIS A 64 -18.26 5.70 -48.93
N THR A 65 -17.44 6.70 -49.30
CA THR A 65 -16.43 6.52 -50.34
C THR A 65 -15.35 5.52 -49.94
N MET A 66 -14.88 5.57 -48.69
CA MET A 66 -13.89 4.64 -48.17
C MET A 66 -14.45 3.20 -48.05
N SER A 67 -15.69 3.06 -47.60
CA SER A 67 -16.37 1.77 -47.56
C SER A 67 -16.46 1.13 -48.96
N ALA A 68 -16.88 1.89 -49.96
CA ALA A 68 -16.97 1.43 -51.33
C ALA A 68 -15.60 1.12 -52.00
N ALA A 69 -14.59 1.98 -51.74
CA ALA A 69 -13.27 1.85 -52.35
C ALA A 69 -12.45 0.67 -51.76
N PHE A 70 -12.60 0.41 -50.49
CA PHE A 70 -11.81 -0.64 -49.79
C PHE A 70 -12.61 -1.90 -49.47
N GLY A 71 -13.90 -1.93 -49.75
CA GLY A 71 -14.75 -3.11 -49.49
C GLY A 71 -14.95 -3.40 -48.01
N ALA A 72 -14.74 -2.39 -47.14
CA ALA A 72 -14.89 -2.54 -45.70
C ALA A 72 -16.31 -2.11 -45.26
N PRO A 73 -16.95 -2.78 -44.31
CA PRO A 73 -18.29 -2.45 -43.87
C PRO A 73 -18.34 -1.06 -43.21
N LEU A 74 -19.40 -0.28 -43.49
CA LEU A 74 -19.68 0.99 -42.83
C LEU A 74 -20.52 0.72 -41.56
N LEU A 75 -20.14 1.36 -40.47
CA LEU A 75 -20.82 1.21 -39.18
C LEU A 75 -21.16 2.55 -38.56
N ASP A 76 -22.38 2.70 -38.12
CA ASP A 76 -22.77 3.86 -37.31
C ASP A 76 -22.39 3.64 -35.85
N LEU A 77 -21.45 4.44 -35.38
CA LEU A 77 -20.93 4.35 -34.02
C LEU A 77 -21.94 4.82 -32.95
N GLU A 78 -22.93 5.63 -33.32
CA GLU A 78 -23.98 6.07 -32.40
C GLU A 78 -24.94 4.93 -32.00
N ALA A 79 -25.03 3.89 -32.84
CA ALA A 79 -25.84 2.71 -32.56
C ALA A 79 -25.14 1.70 -31.61
N ILE A 80 -23.91 1.95 -31.21
CA ILE A 80 -23.10 1.04 -30.38
C ILE A 80 -23.19 1.44 -28.92
N ASP A 81 -23.53 0.47 -28.06
CA ASP A 81 -23.38 0.61 -26.60
C ASP A 81 -21.89 0.60 -26.22
N THR A 82 -21.36 1.76 -25.88
CA THR A 82 -19.93 1.95 -25.50
C THR A 82 -19.52 1.13 -24.28
N ASN A 83 -20.46 0.75 -23.39
CA ASN A 83 -20.19 -0.07 -22.22
C ASN A 83 -19.87 -1.54 -22.57
N ARG A 84 -20.29 -1.99 -23.77
CA ARG A 84 -20.04 -3.36 -24.27
C ARG A 84 -18.80 -3.48 -25.11
N LEU A 85 -18.11 -2.38 -25.40
CA LEU A 85 -16.85 -2.42 -26.13
C LEU A 85 -15.77 -3.08 -25.29
N PRO A 86 -14.90 -3.92 -25.91
CA PRO A 86 -13.82 -4.55 -25.19
C PRO A 86 -12.84 -3.48 -24.69
N LYS A 87 -12.63 -3.44 -23.38
CA LYS A 87 -11.70 -2.51 -22.73
C LYS A 87 -10.31 -3.15 -22.67
N ASN A 88 -9.25 -2.34 -22.79
CA ASN A 88 -7.84 -2.75 -22.60
C ASN A 88 -7.25 -3.74 -23.63
N LEU A 89 -7.83 -3.92 -24.81
CA LEU A 89 -7.23 -4.71 -25.88
C LEU A 89 -6.18 -3.94 -26.71
N LEU A 90 -6.23 -2.62 -26.68
CA LEU A 90 -5.30 -1.72 -27.37
C LEU A 90 -5.01 -0.52 -26.46
N ASP A 91 -3.75 -0.05 -26.47
CA ASP A 91 -3.34 1.11 -25.70
C ASP A 91 -4.12 2.37 -26.14
N ALA A 92 -4.62 3.12 -25.15
CA ALA A 92 -5.35 4.37 -25.39
C ALA A 92 -4.54 5.39 -26.21
N LYS A 93 -3.21 5.44 -26.05
CA LYS A 93 -2.32 6.30 -26.85
C LYS A 93 -2.34 5.89 -28.33
N ILE A 94 -2.40 4.61 -28.65
CA ILE A 94 -2.51 4.12 -30.03
C ILE A 94 -3.88 4.49 -30.59
N CYS A 95 -4.95 4.28 -29.80
CA CYS A 95 -6.31 4.67 -30.20
C CYS A 95 -6.40 6.17 -30.50
N GLN A 96 -5.79 7.02 -29.68
CA GLN A 96 -5.77 8.48 -29.90
C GLN A 96 -4.90 8.90 -31.09
N SER A 97 -3.67 8.34 -31.20
CA SER A 97 -2.72 8.74 -32.25
C SER A 97 -3.21 8.39 -33.63
N TYR A 98 -3.84 7.23 -33.79
CA TYR A 98 -4.34 6.73 -35.07
C TYR A 98 -5.85 6.88 -35.26
N ARG A 99 -6.54 7.42 -34.23
CA ARG A 99 -8.01 7.60 -34.20
C ARG A 99 -8.74 6.32 -34.59
N VAL A 100 -8.53 5.27 -33.81
CA VAL A 100 -9.13 3.96 -34.01
C VAL A 100 -9.85 3.51 -32.73
N VAL A 101 -10.90 2.71 -32.89
CA VAL A 101 -11.66 2.13 -31.77
C VAL A 101 -11.79 0.63 -31.98
N VAL A 102 -11.44 -0.18 -30.98
CA VAL A 102 -11.62 -1.63 -31.01
C VAL A 102 -13.08 -1.94 -30.72
N LEU A 103 -13.77 -2.56 -31.68
CA LEU A 103 -15.18 -2.91 -31.58
C LEU A 103 -15.40 -4.30 -30.99
N SER A 104 -14.58 -5.27 -31.41
CA SER A 104 -14.65 -6.64 -30.89
C SER A 104 -13.38 -7.43 -31.22
N LYS A 105 -13.23 -8.59 -30.56
CA LYS A 105 -12.21 -9.58 -30.83
C LYS A 105 -12.87 -10.87 -31.30
N ARG A 106 -12.44 -11.39 -32.43
CA ARG A 106 -12.86 -12.72 -32.92
C ARG A 106 -11.64 -13.58 -33.23
N ASN A 107 -11.49 -14.67 -32.51
CA ASN A 107 -10.31 -15.54 -32.60
C ASN A 107 -9.01 -14.73 -32.41
N ASN A 108 -8.12 -14.74 -33.43
CA ASN A 108 -6.86 -14.00 -33.42
C ASN A 108 -6.90 -12.72 -34.28
N ARG A 109 -8.07 -12.09 -34.41
CA ARG A 109 -8.28 -10.86 -35.19
C ARG A 109 -9.09 -9.84 -34.37
N LEU A 110 -8.72 -8.57 -34.50
CA LEU A 110 -9.44 -7.43 -33.94
C LEU A 110 -10.29 -6.76 -35.01
N ILE A 111 -11.54 -6.51 -34.70
CA ILE A 111 -12.41 -5.65 -35.51
C ILE A 111 -12.25 -4.23 -35.00
N VAL A 112 -11.72 -3.36 -35.85
CA VAL A 112 -11.30 -2.00 -35.48
C VAL A 112 -11.98 -0.98 -36.38
N ALA A 113 -12.64 0.02 -35.78
CA ALA A 113 -13.23 1.14 -36.50
C ALA A 113 -12.15 2.17 -36.83
N THR A 114 -12.17 2.65 -38.08
CA THR A 114 -11.28 3.69 -38.60
C THR A 114 -11.99 4.55 -39.63
N ALA A 115 -11.50 5.77 -39.87
CA ALA A 115 -11.91 6.60 -40.98
C ALA A 115 -11.01 6.38 -42.21
N ASP A 116 -9.80 5.83 -42.02
CA ASP A 116 -8.83 5.57 -43.10
C ASP A 116 -8.29 4.14 -43.05
N PRO A 117 -8.86 3.21 -43.82
CA PRO A 117 -8.36 1.83 -43.85
C PRO A 117 -7.04 1.69 -44.65
N SER A 118 -6.57 2.76 -45.33
CA SER A 118 -5.31 2.76 -46.06
C SER A 118 -4.09 3.09 -45.20
N ASP A 119 -4.29 3.41 -43.92
CA ASP A 119 -3.21 3.69 -42.96
C ASP A 119 -2.49 2.40 -42.54
N GLN A 120 -1.40 2.13 -43.25
CA GLN A 120 -0.56 0.96 -42.96
C GLN A 120 0.16 1.07 -41.61
N GLN A 121 0.52 2.29 -41.17
CA GLN A 121 1.21 2.49 -39.90
C GLN A 121 0.29 2.14 -38.73
N ALA A 122 -0.98 2.51 -38.79
CA ALA A 122 -1.98 2.10 -37.82
C ALA A 122 -2.10 0.56 -37.76
N ALA A 123 -2.22 -0.10 -38.92
CA ALA A 123 -2.32 -1.56 -38.98
C ALA A 123 -1.10 -2.27 -38.38
N GLU A 124 0.12 -1.82 -38.71
CA GLU A 124 1.37 -2.38 -38.20
C GLU A 124 1.52 -2.17 -36.70
N LYS A 125 1.21 -0.97 -36.21
CA LYS A 125 1.27 -0.65 -34.77
C LYS A 125 0.28 -1.48 -33.96
N ILE A 126 -0.96 -1.62 -34.42
CA ILE A 126 -1.98 -2.44 -33.77
C ILE A 126 -1.53 -3.92 -33.76
N LYS A 127 -1.06 -4.43 -34.91
CA LYS A 127 -0.56 -5.81 -35.01
C LYS A 127 0.64 -6.06 -34.10
N PHE A 128 1.57 -5.12 -34.03
CA PHE A 128 2.73 -5.21 -33.14
C PHE A 128 2.33 -5.22 -31.67
N ALA A 129 1.43 -4.32 -31.25
CA ALA A 129 0.99 -4.19 -29.87
C ALA A 129 0.14 -5.38 -29.39
N THR A 130 -0.66 -5.98 -30.30
CA THR A 130 -1.65 -7.00 -29.91
C THR A 130 -1.31 -8.42 -30.37
N GLN A 131 -0.34 -8.55 -31.29
CA GLN A 131 0.02 -9.81 -31.97
C GLN A 131 -1.18 -10.43 -32.72
N MET A 132 -2.19 -9.61 -33.10
CA MET A 132 -3.42 -10.04 -33.76
C MET A 132 -3.58 -9.37 -35.12
N GLY A 133 -4.29 -10.03 -36.03
CA GLY A 133 -4.68 -9.40 -37.30
C GLY A 133 -5.76 -8.33 -37.11
N VAL A 134 -5.83 -7.36 -38.02
CA VAL A 134 -6.81 -6.27 -37.99
C VAL A 134 -7.81 -6.46 -39.11
N ASP A 135 -9.09 -6.35 -38.78
CA ASP A 135 -10.22 -6.22 -39.73
C ASP A 135 -10.81 -4.84 -39.59
N TRP A 136 -10.75 -4.06 -40.67
CA TRP A 136 -11.22 -2.69 -40.66
C TRP A 136 -12.74 -2.58 -40.84
N VAL A 137 -13.33 -1.70 -40.06
CA VAL A 137 -14.71 -1.22 -40.21
C VAL A 137 -14.66 0.28 -40.33
N ILE A 138 -15.35 0.82 -41.33
CA ILE A 138 -15.36 2.26 -41.58
C ILE A 138 -16.38 2.94 -40.67
N ALA A 139 -15.98 4.08 -40.13
CA ALA A 139 -16.87 4.95 -39.34
C ALA A 139 -16.68 6.40 -39.75
N GLU A 140 -17.72 7.20 -39.51
CA GLU A 140 -17.66 8.64 -39.74
C GLU A 140 -16.62 9.30 -38.82
N TYR A 141 -15.77 10.15 -39.38
CA TYR A 141 -14.62 10.72 -38.68
C TYR A 141 -14.97 11.52 -37.42
N ASP A 142 -16.04 12.30 -37.47
CA ASP A 142 -16.55 13.11 -36.37
C ASP A 142 -17.07 12.25 -35.20
N LYS A 143 -17.84 11.20 -35.52
CA LYS A 143 -18.33 10.23 -34.51
C LYS A 143 -17.20 9.40 -33.90
N LEU A 144 -16.25 8.99 -34.75
CA LEU A 144 -15.05 8.26 -34.33
C LEU A 144 -14.19 9.11 -33.38
N THR A 145 -13.97 10.38 -33.74
CA THR A 145 -13.20 11.32 -32.90
C THR A 145 -13.88 11.51 -31.54
N LYS A 146 -15.18 11.75 -31.50
CA LYS A 146 -15.94 11.87 -30.25
C LYS A 146 -15.86 10.61 -29.39
N MET A 147 -15.92 9.42 -29.99
CA MET A 147 -15.83 8.17 -29.28
C MET A 147 -14.43 7.94 -28.69
N VAL A 148 -13.36 8.23 -29.44
CA VAL A 148 -11.97 8.16 -28.96
C VAL A 148 -11.74 9.13 -27.81
N GLU A 149 -12.21 10.36 -27.94
CA GLU A 149 -12.11 11.39 -26.90
C GLU A 149 -12.92 11.02 -25.65
N SER A 150 -14.13 10.47 -25.80
CA SER A 150 -14.93 10.01 -24.67
C SER A 150 -14.31 8.83 -23.92
N GLN A 151 -13.62 7.92 -24.61
CA GLN A 151 -12.88 6.83 -23.98
C GLN A 151 -11.64 7.32 -23.22
N ALA A 152 -10.97 8.34 -23.72
CA ALA A 152 -9.83 8.98 -23.05
C ALA A 152 -10.30 9.79 -21.83
N THR A 153 -11.39 10.54 -21.96
CA THR A 153 -11.99 11.35 -20.89
C THR A 153 -12.57 10.44 -19.77
N SER A 154 -13.07 9.24 -20.12
CA SER A 154 -13.63 8.31 -19.13
C SER A 154 -12.64 7.83 -18.09
N ALA A 155 -11.36 7.69 -18.42
CA ALA A 155 -10.32 7.32 -17.44
C ALA A 155 -10.04 8.48 -16.47
N THR A 156 -9.98 9.70 -16.98
CA THR A 156 -9.80 10.92 -16.16
C THR A 156 -11.06 11.21 -15.32
N GLN A 157 -12.25 11.11 -15.93
CA GLN A 157 -13.52 11.26 -15.21
C GLN A 157 -13.76 10.18 -14.16
N ALA A 158 -13.35 8.93 -14.42
CA ALA A 158 -13.40 7.87 -13.42
C ALA A 158 -12.48 8.18 -12.23
N MET A 159 -11.34 8.82 -12.45
CA MET A 159 -10.47 9.30 -11.37
C MET A 159 -11.07 10.52 -10.65
N GLU A 160 -11.60 11.49 -11.40
CA GLU A 160 -12.26 12.66 -10.83
C GLU A 160 -13.50 12.27 -10.01
N SER A 161 -14.29 11.30 -10.45
CA SER A 161 -15.41 10.77 -9.68
C SER A 161 -14.99 10.06 -8.38
N ILE A 162 -13.80 9.45 -8.34
CA ILE A 162 -13.22 8.87 -7.11
C ILE A 162 -12.71 9.97 -6.19
N VAL A 163 -12.14 11.05 -6.76
CA VAL A 163 -11.61 12.19 -5.99
C VAL A 163 -12.73 13.05 -5.41
N GLY A 164 -13.83 13.26 -6.14
CA GLY A 164 -14.93 14.17 -5.79
C GLY A 164 -14.61 15.62 -6.16
N ASP A 165 -15.65 16.39 -6.53
CA ASP A 165 -15.50 17.79 -7.01
C ASP A 165 -15.08 18.78 -5.91
N ASP A 166 -15.35 18.45 -4.64
CA ASP A 166 -15.07 19.32 -3.48
C ASP A 166 -13.67 19.11 -2.86
N PHE A 167 -12.78 18.33 -3.51
CA PHE A 167 -11.45 18.09 -2.98
C PHE A 167 -10.50 19.25 -3.30
N ASP A 168 -10.31 20.14 -2.32
CA ASP A 168 -9.36 21.26 -2.41
C ASP A 168 -7.92 20.73 -2.25
N PHE A 169 -7.19 20.74 -3.36
CA PHE A 169 -5.83 20.22 -3.44
C PHE A 169 -4.82 21.36 -3.31
N ASP A 170 -4.06 21.38 -2.22
CA ASP A 170 -2.91 22.25 -2.04
C ASP A 170 -1.61 21.47 -2.35
N GLU A 171 -0.99 21.79 -3.47
CA GLU A 171 0.24 21.15 -3.97
C GLU A 171 1.43 21.30 -2.99
N SER A 172 1.41 22.33 -2.14
CA SER A 172 2.44 22.57 -1.12
C SER A 172 2.42 21.57 0.04
N THR A 173 1.38 20.73 0.14
CA THR A 173 1.23 19.73 1.22
C THR A 173 2.08 18.48 1.01
N LEU A 174 2.42 18.14 -0.22
CA LEU A 174 3.47 17.16 -0.53
C LEU A 174 4.80 17.91 -0.50
N ASP A 175 5.62 17.65 0.48
CA ASP A 175 6.91 18.34 0.66
C ASP A 175 7.85 18.06 -0.52
N SER A 176 7.69 18.88 -1.57
CA SER A 176 8.57 18.91 -2.74
C SER A 176 9.86 19.71 -2.51
N SER A 177 10.03 20.30 -1.32
CA SER A 177 11.17 21.15 -0.98
C SER A 177 12.51 20.40 -0.87
N MET A 178 12.53 19.10 -1.19
CA MET A 178 13.72 18.25 -1.18
C MET A 178 14.03 17.58 -2.53
N VAL A 179 13.44 18.04 -3.63
CA VAL A 179 13.85 17.59 -4.98
C VAL A 179 14.92 18.56 -5.46
N ASP A 180 16.14 18.07 -5.67
CA ASP A 180 17.24 18.85 -6.22
C ASP A 180 16.86 19.44 -7.60
N GLU A 181 17.29 20.67 -7.88
CA GLU A 181 16.90 21.42 -9.08
C GLU A 181 17.32 20.77 -10.42
N GLU A 182 18.19 19.77 -10.39
CA GLU A 182 18.66 19.05 -11.59
C GLU A 182 17.66 18.03 -12.16
N ASP A 183 16.66 17.57 -11.39
CA ASP A 183 15.69 16.55 -11.83
C ASP A 183 14.39 17.12 -12.41
N LYS A 184 14.27 18.44 -12.55
CA LYS A 184 13.04 19.11 -13.03
C LYS A 184 12.68 18.82 -14.50
N THR A 185 13.59 18.29 -15.29
CA THR A 185 13.33 18.00 -16.72
C THR A 185 12.66 16.65 -16.99
N ALA A 186 12.75 15.71 -16.04
CA ALA A 186 12.10 14.40 -16.15
C ALA A 186 10.66 14.38 -15.58
N THR A 187 10.25 15.45 -14.91
CA THR A 187 8.98 15.50 -14.14
C THR A 187 7.76 15.87 -14.97
N SER A 188 7.90 16.50 -16.14
CA SER A 188 6.76 17.01 -16.92
C SER A 188 5.79 15.96 -17.47
N GLU A 189 6.22 14.69 -17.61
CA GLU A 189 5.34 13.57 -18.01
C GLU A 189 4.69 12.84 -16.81
N VAL A 190 5.20 13.08 -15.60
CA VAL A 190 4.76 12.41 -14.36
C VAL A 190 3.73 13.24 -13.58
N ASP A 191 3.68 14.55 -13.83
CA ASP A 191 2.75 15.50 -13.20
C ASP A 191 1.39 15.55 -13.90
N ASP A 192 0.77 14.39 -14.07
CA ASP A 192 -0.63 14.31 -14.48
C ASP A 192 -1.50 14.70 -13.27
N ALA A 193 -2.03 15.92 -13.28
CA ALA A 193 -2.77 16.50 -12.15
C ALA A 193 -3.85 15.57 -11.56
N PRO A 194 -4.61 14.79 -12.34
CA PRO A 194 -5.54 13.80 -11.81
C PRO A 194 -4.87 12.67 -11.02
N VAL A 195 -3.69 12.19 -11.43
CA VAL A 195 -2.95 11.14 -10.72
C VAL A 195 -2.43 11.65 -9.39
N VAL A 196 -1.92 12.88 -9.36
CA VAL A 196 -1.41 13.53 -8.13
C VAL A 196 -2.56 13.75 -7.14
N LYS A 197 -3.69 14.27 -7.58
CA LYS A 197 -4.90 14.45 -6.76
C LYS A 197 -5.41 13.13 -6.20
N PHE A 198 -5.48 12.09 -7.03
CA PHE A 198 -5.91 10.77 -6.61
C PHE A 198 -4.99 10.20 -5.52
N LEU A 199 -3.65 10.24 -5.73
CA LEU A 199 -2.69 9.76 -4.73
C LEU A 199 -2.83 10.52 -3.41
N HIS A 200 -2.89 11.83 -3.47
CA HIS A 200 -3.04 12.67 -2.29
C HIS A 200 -4.31 12.35 -1.50
N LYS A 201 -5.45 12.22 -2.22
CA LYS A 201 -6.71 11.79 -1.61
C LYS A 201 -6.57 10.43 -0.93
N MET A 202 -5.98 9.42 -1.61
CA MET A 202 -5.79 8.09 -1.01
C MET A 202 -4.95 8.15 0.27
N LEU A 203 -3.91 8.98 0.31
CA LEU A 203 -3.08 9.16 1.51
C LEU A 203 -3.85 9.81 2.66
N LEU A 204 -4.63 10.85 2.38
CA LEU A 204 -5.47 11.53 3.38
C LEU A 204 -6.61 10.64 3.86
N ASP A 205 -7.30 9.95 2.96
CA ASP A 205 -8.38 9.02 3.31
C ASP A 205 -7.85 7.88 4.20
N ALA A 206 -6.70 7.30 3.84
CA ALA A 206 -6.07 6.25 4.64
C ALA A 206 -5.71 6.74 6.04
N PHE A 207 -5.17 7.96 6.15
CA PHE A 207 -4.86 8.56 7.44
C PHE A 207 -6.13 8.82 8.26
N SER A 208 -7.17 9.41 7.65
CA SER A 208 -8.45 9.70 8.32
C SER A 208 -9.17 8.44 8.80
N MET A 209 -9.09 7.35 8.01
CA MET A 209 -9.64 6.03 8.33
C MET A 209 -8.75 5.22 9.28
N ARG A 210 -7.61 5.78 9.74
CA ARG A 210 -6.64 5.12 10.61
C ARG A 210 -6.12 3.81 10.03
N ALA A 211 -5.90 3.77 8.74
CA ALA A 211 -5.24 2.66 8.09
C ALA A 211 -3.78 2.56 8.54
N SER A 212 -3.26 1.34 8.64
CA SER A 212 -1.84 1.10 8.87
C SER A 212 -1.04 1.06 7.57
N ASP A 213 -1.63 0.50 6.50
CA ASP A 213 -0.97 0.30 5.23
C ASP A 213 -1.93 0.58 4.06
N LEU A 214 -1.40 1.13 2.96
CA LEU A 214 -2.06 1.25 1.67
C LEU A 214 -1.37 0.28 0.70
N HIS A 215 -2.16 -0.47 -0.04
CA HIS A 215 -1.70 -1.42 -1.04
C HIS A 215 -2.18 -0.99 -2.42
N PHE A 216 -1.27 -0.72 -3.33
CA PHE A 216 -1.53 -0.47 -4.75
C PHE A 216 -1.14 -1.73 -5.52
N GLU A 217 -2.13 -2.40 -6.11
CA GLU A 217 -1.96 -3.77 -6.62
C GLU A 217 -2.39 -3.88 -8.08
N PRO A 218 -1.42 -3.98 -9.02
CA PRO A 218 -1.72 -4.21 -10.42
C PRO A 218 -2.02 -5.69 -10.69
N TYR A 219 -3.11 -5.95 -11.42
CA TYR A 219 -3.48 -7.24 -11.97
C TYR A 219 -3.63 -7.13 -13.48
N GLU A 220 -3.92 -8.24 -14.16
CA GLU A 220 -4.02 -8.30 -15.62
C GLU A 220 -5.07 -7.32 -16.17
N HIS A 221 -6.25 -7.30 -15.56
CA HIS A 221 -7.40 -6.51 -16.03
C HIS A 221 -7.92 -5.49 -15.02
N THR A 222 -7.34 -5.46 -13.83
CA THR A 222 -7.78 -4.58 -12.75
C THR A 222 -6.59 -3.94 -12.04
N TYR A 223 -6.79 -2.75 -11.52
CA TYR A 223 -5.85 -2.10 -10.62
C TYR A 223 -6.59 -1.78 -9.33
N ARG A 224 -6.14 -2.33 -8.21
CA ARG A 224 -6.87 -2.30 -6.95
C ARG A 224 -6.09 -1.54 -5.89
N VAL A 225 -6.77 -0.65 -5.16
CA VAL A 225 -6.23 0.02 -3.97
C VAL A 225 -6.95 -0.49 -2.73
N ARG A 226 -6.17 -1.04 -1.80
CA ARG A 226 -6.68 -1.54 -0.52
C ARG A 226 -6.01 -0.84 0.65
N PHE A 227 -6.78 -0.59 1.69
CA PHE A 227 -6.27 -0.12 2.97
C PHE A 227 -6.31 -1.25 3.99
N ARG A 228 -5.29 -1.32 4.85
CA ARG A 228 -5.32 -2.18 6.03
C ARG A 228 -5.84 -1.37 7.20
N ILE A 229 -7.05 -1.66 7.65
CA ILE A 229 -7.72 -0.98 8.76
C ILE A 229 -7.97 -2.01 9.85
N ASP A 230 -7.48 -1.73 11.06
CA ASP A 230 -7.58 -2.64 12.22
C ASP A 230 -7.09 -4.07 11.93
N GLY A 231 -6.10 -4.21 11.04
CA GLY A 231 -5.50 -5.50 10.64
C GLY A 231 -6.09 -6.12 9.37
N GLU A 232 -7.29 -5.73 8.94
CA GLU A 232 -7.97 -6.26 7.76
C GLU A 232 -7.76 -5.40 6.52
N LEU A 233 -7.57 -6.06 5.37
CA LEU A 233 -7.48 -5.39 4.06
C LEU A 233 -8.87 -5.16 3.49
N ARG A 234 -9.17 -3.90 3.14
CA ARG A 234 -10.40 -3.47 2.46
C ARG A 234 -10.09 -2.83 1.14
N GLU A 235 -10.86 -3.17 0.13
CA GLU A 235 -10.83 -2.47 -1.16
C GLU A 235 -11.50 -1.10 -1.01
N ILE A 236 -10.78 -0.04 -1.38
CA ILE A 236 -11.24 1.34 -1.28
C ILE A 236 -11.50 1.92 -2.67
N ALA A 237 -10.65 1.58 -3.63
CA ALA A 237 -10.78 2.08 -4.99
C ALA A 237 -10.24 1.08 -6.01
N SER A 238 -10.81 1.12 -7.21
CA SER A 238 -10.37 0.37 -8.39
C SER A 238 -10.17 1.34 -9.56
N PRO A 239 -9.06 2.10 -9.55
CA PRO A 239 -8.78 3.05 -10.62
C PRO A 239 -8.48 2.31 -11.94
N PRO A 240 -8.57 3.01 -13.09
CA PRO A 240 -8.26 2.41 -14.39
C PRO A 240 -6.85 1.83 -14.45
N VAL A 241 -6.69 0.65 -15.06
CA VAL A 241 -5.36 -0.01 -15.19
C VAL A 241 -4.35 0.86 -15.94
N ALA A 242 -4.81 1.72 -16.84
CA ALA A 242 -3.97 2.63 -17.63
C ALA A 242 -3.11 3.60 -16.79
N ILE A 243 -3.51 3.89 -15.54
CA ILE A 243 -2.76 4.82 -14.67
C ILE A 243 -1.71 4.14 -13.80
N LYS A 244 -1.63 2.81 -13.76
CA LYS A 244 -0.77 2.07 -12.85
C LYS A 244 0.70 2.52 -12.91
N ASP A 245 1.24 2.70 -14.13
CA ASP A 245 2.65 3.09 -14.30
C ASP A 245 2.89 4.55 -13.93
N LYS A 246 1.95 5.45 -14.24
CA LYS A 246 2.01 6.86 -13.84
C LYS A 246 1.97 7.00 -12.32
N LEU A 247 1.07 6.27 -11.68
CA LEU A 247 0.92 6.29 -10.21
C LEU A 247 2.17 5.70 -9.52
N ALA A 248 2.71 4.59 -10.06
CA ALA A 248 3.95 4.00 -9.56
C ALA A 248 5.12 4.98 -9.70
N SER A 249 5.28 5.61 -10.87
CA SER A 249 6.31 6.62 -11.10
C SER A 249 6.17 7.80 -10.15
N ARG A 250 4.97 8.32 -9.95
CA ARG A 250 4.73 9.43 -9.01
C ARG A 250 5.08 9.05 -7.56
N ILE A 251 4.66 7.86 -7.10
CA ILE A 251 5.02 7.38 -5.75
C ILE A 251 6.53 7.25 -5.61
N LYS A 252 7.24 6.74 -6.63
CA LYS A 252 8.70 6.63 -6.62
C LYS A 252 9.38 7.99 -6.53
N VAL A 253 8.92 8.98 -7.31
CA VAL A 253 9.46 10.36 -7.26
C VAL A 253 9.40 10.92 -5.84
N ILE A 254 8.21 10.94 -5.24
CA ILE A 254 8.03 11.53 -3.90
C ILE A 254 8.70 10.70 -2.79
N SER A 255 9.03 9.43 -3.05
CA SER A 255 9.71 8.52 -2.11
C SER A 255 11.21 8.43 -2.35
N ARG A 256 11.76 9.19 -3.32
CA ARG A 256 13.17 9.21 -3.73
C ARG A 256 13.68 7.83 -4.17
N LEU A 257 12.87 7.13 -4.94
CA LEU A 257 13.19 5.85 -5.54
C LEU A 257 13.56 6.03 -7.02
N ASP A 258 14.35 5.10 -7.57
CA ASP A 258 14.70 5.10 -8.99
C ASP A 258 13.47 4.75 -9.85
N ILE A 259 13.03 5.70 -10.69
CA ILE A 259 11.86 5.56 -11.56
C ILE A 259 12.17 4.60 -12.71
N SER A 260 13.42 4.58 -13.17
CA SER A 260 13.85 3.79 -14.34
C SER A 260 14.00 2.31 -14.00
N GLU A 261 14.36 1.97 -12.76
CA GLU A 261 14.53 0.60 -12.31
C GLU A 261 13.17 0.00 -11.86
N LYS A 262 12.68 -0.97 -12.62
CA LYS A 262 11.37 -1.65 -12.39
C LYS A 262 11.51 -3.16 -12.17
N ARG A 263 12.74 -3.68 -12.09
CA ARG A 263 13.03 -5.13 -12.05
C ARG A 263 13.37 -5.66 -10.67
N VAL A 264 13.69 -4.75 -9.73
CA VAL A 264 14.08 -5.11 -8.35
C VAL A 264 13.22 -4.36 -7.34
N PRO A 265 13.03 -4.91 -6.13
CA PRO A 265 12.36 -4.20 -5.04
C PRO A 265 13.13 -2.96 -4.63
N GLN A 266 12.41 -1.92 -4.23
CA GLN A 266 12.99 -0.69 -3.70
C GLN A 266 12.23 -0.27 -2.43
N ASP A 267 12.95 0.29 -1.47
CA ASP A 267 12.40 0.83 -0.24
C ASP A 267 12.75 2.31 -0.10
N GLY A 268 11.75 3.14 0.24
CA GLY A 268 11.89 4.58 0.37
C GLY A 268 11.01 5.17 1.47
N ARG A 269 11.08 6.49 1.59
CA ARG A 269 10.29 7.26 2.56
C ARG A 269 9.73 8.50 1.90
N MET A 270 8.53 8.88 2.31
CA MET A 270 7.92 10.16 1.93
C MET A 270 7.25 10.81 3.15
N LYS A 271 6.98 12.10 3.05
CA LYS A 271 6.31 12.88 4.09
C LYS A 271 5.09 13.56 3.49
N LEU A 272 4.02 13.63 4.29
CA LEU A 272 2.81 14.35 3.95
C LEU A 272 2.50 15.35 5.07
N LYS A 273 2.34 16.61 4.71
CA LYS A 273 1.91 17.65 5.63
C LYS A 273 0.38 17.64 5.71
N VAL A 274 -0.16 17.34 6.88
CA VAL A 274 -1.59 17.29 7.14
C VAL A 274 -1.93 18.43 8.12
N GLY A 275 -2.15 19.64 7.57
CA GLY A 275 -2.37 20.84 8.35
C GLY A 275 -1.08 21.58 8.74
N PRO A 276 -1.18 22.73 9.47
CA PRO A 276 -0.05 23.65 9.68
C PRO A 276 1.12 23.05 10.46
N ASP A 277 0.86 22.17 11.46
CA ASP A 277 1.89 21.66 12.38
C ASP A 277 2.02 20.13 12.40
N ARG A 278 1.36 19.42 11.48
CA ARG A 278 1.36 17.95 11.48
C ARG A 278 1.95 17.39 10.20
N VAL A 279 3.07 16.70 10.34
CA VAL A 279 3.73 15.95 9.28
C VAL A 279 3.63 14.47 9.60
N ILE A 280 3.27 13.67 8.62
CA ILE A 280 3.16 12.22 8.72
C ILE A 280 4.24 11.61 7.84
N ASP A 281 5.00 10.68 8.40
CA ASP A 281 6.00 9.90 7.70
C ASP A 281 5.37 8.63 7.12
N PHE A 282 5.81 8.25 5.92
CA PHE A 282 5.40 7.01 5.26
C PHE A 282 6.63 6.23 4.81
N ARG A 283 6.59 4.92 4.98
CA ARG A 283 7.54 3.99 4.35
C ARG A 283 6.89 3.40 3.11
N VAL A 284 7.62 3.41 2.02
CA VAL A 284 7.18 2.93 0.71
C VAL A 284 8.05 1.76 0.32
N SER A 285 7.42 0.64 -0.03
CA SER A 285 8.10 -0.52 -0.59
C SER A 285 7.48 -0.88 -1.92
N THR A 286 8.32 -1.04 -2.95
CA THR A 286 7.90 -1.47 -4.29
C THR A 286 8.37 -2.88 -4.56
N LEU A 287 7.55 -3.67 -5.24
CA LEU A 287 7.85 -5.04 -5.62
C LEU A 287 7.40 -5.28 -7.06
N PRO A 288 8.32 -5.65 -7.98
CA PRO A 288 7.95 -6.07 -9.33
C PRO A 288 7.03 -7.29 -9.31
N THR A 289 5.93 -7.22 -10.05
CA THR A 289 5.01 -8.33 -10.26
C THR A 289 4.77 -8.55 -11.76
N LEU A 290 4.06 -9.61 -12.13
CA LEU A 290 3.77 -9.94 -13.54
C LEU A 290 3.07 -8.81 -14.32
N PHE A 291 2.26 -8.00 -13.63
CA PHE A 291 1.41 -6.98 -14.27
C PHE A 291 1.81 -5.54 -13.93
N GLY A 292 2.96 -5.34 -13.30
CA GLY A 292 3.50 -4.05 -12.90
C GLY A 292 4.04 -4.07 -11.47
N GLU A 293 4.42 -2.91 -10.94
CA GLU A 293 4.96 -2.82 -9.58
C GLU A 293 3.82 -2.76 -8.56
N LYS A 294 3.80 -3.73 -7.65
CA LYS A 294 2.99 -3.64 -6.42
C LYS A 294 3.68 -2.68 -5.48
N ILE A 295 2.91 -1.75 -4.89
CA ILE A 295 3.45 -0.78 -3.93
C ILE A 295 2.67 -0.90 -2.62
N VAL A 296 3.42 -0.91 -1.52
CA VAL A 296 2.86 -0.87 -0.17
C VAL A 296 3.40 0.37 0.52
N ILE A 297 2.49 1.19 1.03
CA ILE A 297 2.79 2.41 1.77
C ILE A 297 2.33 2.23 3.20
N ARG A 298 3.26 2.21 4.16
CA ARG A 298 2.97 2.13 5.60
C ARG A 298 2.92 3.51 6.20
N ILE A 299 1.88 3.78 6.97
CA ILE A 299 1.68 5.04 7.69
C ILE A 299 2.41 4.96 9.04
N LEU A 300 3.31 5.89 9.29
CA LEU A 300 4.04 6.03 10.55
C LEU A 300 3.44 7.20 11.34
N ASP A 301 2.36 6.94 12.08
CA ASP A 301 1.70 8.00 12.88
C ASP A 301 2.43 8.21 14.21
N PRO A 302 3.07 9.38 14.42
CA PRO A 302 3.78 9.68 15.66
C PRO A 302 2.87 9.67 16.91
N SER A 303 1.56 9.83 16.74
CA SER A 303 0.62 9.81 17.86
C SER A 303 0.53 8.44 18.54
N SER A 304 0.83 7.36 17.81
CA SER A 304 0.84 6.00 18.36
C SER A 304 1.94 5.79 19.42
N ALA A 305 3.07 6.48 19.30
CA ALA A 305 4.13 6.45 20.32
C ALA A 305 3.81 7.24 21.58
N LYS A 306 2.85 8.17 21.51
CA LYS A 306 2.41 8.98 22.65
C LYS A 306 1.25 8.35 23.42
N LEU A 307 0.82 7.14 23.01
CA LEU A 307 -0.21 6.41 23.74
C LEU A 307 0.29 6.08 25.14
N GLY A 308 -0.42 6.56 26.17
CA GLY A 308 -0.16 6.16 27.55
C GLY A 308 -0.47 4.66 27.75
N ILE A 309 0.11 4.07 28.79
CA ILE A 309 -0.09 2.66 29.15
C ILE A 309 -1.58 2.30 29.31
N GLU A 310 -2.41 3.26 29.68
CA GLU A 310 -3.87 3.10 29.83
C GLU A 310 -4.55 2.75 28.49
N ALA A 311 -4.05 3.32 27.40
CA ALA A 311 -4.63 3.11 26.06
C ALA A 311 -4.29 1.74 25.48
N LEU A 312 -3.25 1.08 25.99
CA LEU A 312 -2.81 -0.24 25.49
C LEU A 312 -3.76 -1.36 25.91
N GLY A 313 -4.52 -1.17 27.01
CA GLY A 313 -5.52 -2.11 27.47
C GLY A 313 -4.98 -3.22 28.36
N TYR A 314 -3.89 -2.97 29.08
CA TYR A 314 -3.45 -3.84 30.17
C TYR A 314 -4.50 -3.89 31.30
N GLU A 315 -4.72 -5.08 31.88
CA GLU A 315 -5.48 -5.18 33.11
C GLU A 315 -4.68 -4.61 34.29
N PRO A 316 -5.33 -4.18 35.38
CA PRO A 316 -4.65 -3.50 36.48
C PRO A 316 -3.45 -4.28 37.06
N GLU A 317 -3.57 -5.60 37.21
CA GLU A 317 -2.48 -6.44 37.71
C GLU A 317 -1.33 -6.59 36.70
N GLU A 318 -1.65 -6.79 35.43
CA GLU A 318 -0.68 -6.88 34.33
C GLU A 318 0.10 -5.57 34.18
N LYS A 319 -0.62 -4.45 34.23
CA LYS A 319 -0.05 -3.10 34.24
C LYS A 319 0.90 -2.90 35.40
N LYS A 320 0.49 -3.29 36.62
CA LYS A 320 1.33 -3.18 37.81
C LYS A 320 2.62 -3.97 37.65
N ARG A 321 2.53 -5.24 37.23
CA ARG A 321 3.72 -6.10 36.98
C ARG A 321 4.69 -5.47 35.99
N LEU A 322 4.19 -4.87 34.91
CA LEU A 322 5.02 -4.19 33.91
C LEU A 322 5.66 -2.93 34.51
N LEU A 323 4.89 -2.09 35.19
CA LEU A 323 5.40 -0.87 35.81
C LEU A 323 6.45 -1.17 36.90
N ASP A 324 6.24 -2.19 37.73
CA ASP A 324 7.19 -2.64 38.75
C ASP A 324 8.50 -3.15 38.11
N ALA A 325 8.43 -3.73 36.92
CA ALA A 325 9.61 -4.21 36.19
C ALA A 325 10.41 -3.07 35.54
N ILE A 326 9.75 -2.09 34.89
CA ILE A 326 10.47 -1.02 34.19
C ILE A 326 11.16 -0.01 35.12
N VAL A 327 10.78 0.06 36.39
CA VAL A 327 11.47 0.93 37.37
C VAL A 327 12.69 0.27 38.00
N ARG A 328 12.96 -1.00 37.70
CA ARG A 328 14.17 -1.68 38.20
C ARG A 328 15.41 -1.05 37.57
N PRO A 329 16.51 -0.92 38.32
CA PRO A 329 17.72 -0.27 37.81
C PRO A 329 18.43 -1.10 36.73
N TYR A 330 18.24 -2.41 36.67
CA TYR A 330 18.87 -3.31 35.70
C TYR A 330 18.02 -4.59 35.52
N GLY A 331 18.32 -5.29 34.46
CA GLY A 331 17.65 -6.52 34.07
C GLY A 331 17.14 -6.45 32.63
N MET A 332 16.53 -7.52 32.16
CA MET A 332 16.00 -7.61 30.79
C MET A 332 14.49 -7.80 30.79
N ILE A 333 13.80 -6.96 30.03
CA ILE A 333 12.36 -7.06 29.75
C ILE A 333 12.18 -7.45 28.29
N LEU A 334 11.44 -8.52 28.03
CA LEU A 334 11.16 -9.00 26.68
C LEU A 334 9.68 -8.82 26.35
N VAL A 335 9.44 -8.19 25.20
CA VAL A 335 8.09 -8.08 24.61
C VAL A 335 8.00 -8.98 23.40
N THR A 336 7.10 -9.96 23.42
CA THR A 336 7.05 -11.01 22.41
C THR A 336 5.69 -11.10 21.70
N GLY A 337 5.68 -11.70 20.54
CA GLY A 337 4.49 -11.85 19.71
C GLY A 337 4.81 -11.79 18.22
N PRO A 338 3.85 -12.11 17.35
CA PRO A 338 4.02 -12.04 15.90
C PRO A 338 4.16 -10.60 15.41
N THR A 339 4.47 -10.45 14.12
CA THR A 339 4.44 -9.15 13.45
C THR A 339 3.04 -8.54 13.54
N GLY A 340 2.97 -7.26 13.84
CA GLY A 340 1.69 -6.54 13.99
C GLY A 340 0.98 -6.71 15.33
N SER A 341 1.59 -7.41 16.31
CA SER A 341 1.02 -7.53 17.67
C SER A 341 1.18 -6.27 18.54
N GLY A 342 1.85 -5.23 18.04
CA GLY A 342 2.00 -3.95 18.75
C GLY A 342 3.23 -3.86 19.64
N LYS A 343 4.24 -4.72 19.49
CA LYS A 343 5.47 -4.74 20.31
C LYS A 343 6.17 -3.40 20.38
N THR A 344 6.38 -2.76 19.24
CA THR A 344 7.04 -1.44 19.14
C THR A 344 6.30 -0.38 19.96
N VAL A 345 4.96 -0.35 19.89
CA VAL A 345 4.14 0.60 20.66
C VAL A 345 4.28 0.35 22.16
N SER A 346 4.27 -0.91 22.61
CA SER A 346 4.48 -1.26 24.01
C SER A 346 5.87 -0.85 24.50
N LEU A 347 6.92 -1.11 23.71
CA LEU A 347 8.29 -0.70 24.06
C LEU A 347 8.41 0.83 24.10
N TYR A 348 7.88 1.54 23.10
CA TYR A 348 7.92 3.01 23.07
C TYR A 348 7.13 3.62 24.24
N THR A 349 6.01 3.01 24.65
CA THR A 349 5.29 3.42 25.87
C THR A 349 6.16 3.24 27.10
N CYS A 350 6.89 2.15 27.26
CA CYS A 350 7.84 1.94 28.35
C CYS A 350 8.96 2.99 28.32
N LEU A 351 9.56 3.23 27.12
CA LEU A 351 10.61 4.25 26.96
C LEU A 351 10.09 5.65 27.32
N ASN A 352 8.88 6.03 26.91
CA ASN A 352 8.30 7.33 27.27
C ASN A 352 8.09 7.51 28.78
N ILE A 353 7.74 6.43 29.50
CA ILE A 353 7.62 6.47 30.97
C ILE A 353 8.99 6.69 31.63
N LEU A 354 10.03 6.10 31.07
CA LEU A 354 11.41 6.19 31.55
C LEU A 354 12.14 7.44 31.10
N ASN A 355 11.70 8.08 30.03
CA ASN A 355 12.36 9.23 29.40
C ASN A 355 12.22 10.50 30.26
N LYS A 356 13.13 10.62 31.21
CA LYS A 356 13.27 11.77 32.12
C LYS A 356 14.60 12.46 31.87
N PRO A 357 14.75 13.76 32.17
CA PRO A 357 15.99 14.51 31.91
C PRO A 357 17.27 13.89 32.50
N GLY A 358 17.16 13.07 33.53
CA GLY A 358 18.32 12.43 34.18
C GLY A 358 18.55 10.97 33.74
N VAL A 359 17.89 10.50 32.68
CA VAL A 359 18.00 9.10 32.20
C VAL A 359 18.54 9.08 30.79
N ASN A 360 19.66 8.39 30.56
CA ASN A 360 20.26 8.20 29.25
C ASN A 360 19.69 6.93 28.59
N ILE A 361 18.89 7.12 27.53
CA ILE A 361 18.24 6.05 26.79
C ILE A 361 18.84 5.94 25.40
N SER A 362 19.28 4.73 25.03
CA SER A 362 19.80 4.42 23.70
C SER A 362 19.04 3.27 23.06
N THR A 363 18.68 3.38 21.78
CA THR A 363 17.97 2.35 21.04
C THR A 363 18.70 1.96 19.76
N ALA A 364 18.66 0.66 19.42
CA ALA A 364 19.09 0.14 18.12
C ALA A 364 17.88 -0.49 17.42
N GLU A 365 17.55 -0.03 16.22
CA GLU A 365 16.30 -0.36 15.51
C GLU A 365 16.54 -0.59 14.01
N ASP A 366 15.69 -1.40 13.37
CA ASP A 366 15.83 -1.77 11.94
C ASP A 366 14.56 -1.46 11.11
N PRO A 367 14.33 -0.20 10.73
CA PRO A 367 14.80 1.03 11.35
C PRO A 367 13.84 1.54 12.43
N SER A 368 14.17 2.66 13.08
CA SER A 368 13.25 3.36 13.99
C SER A 368 11.96 3.74 13.25
N GLU A 369 10.82 3.43 13.85
CA GLU A 369 9.51 3.71 13.24
C GLU A 369 9.07 5.16 13.52
N ILE A 370 9.36 5.67 14.71
CA ILE A 370 8.94 6.99 15.16
C ILE A 370 10.10 7.65 15.93
N ASN A 371 10.32 8.93 15.68
CA ASN A 371 11.30 9.70 16.44
C ASN A 371 10.78 10.00 17.86
N LEU A 372 11.57 9.60 18.86
CA LEU A 372 11.30 9.86 20.28
C LEU A 372 12.24 10.97 20.78
N PRO A 373 11.72 12.20 21.01
CA PRO A 373 12.56 13.26 21.56
C PRO A 373 13.16 12.85 22.92
N GLY A 374 14.45 13.08 23.11
CA GLY A 374 15.17 12.69 24.33
C GLY A 374 15.73 11.28 24.36
N VAL A 375 15.55 10.50 23.29
CA VAL A 375 16.09 9.14 23.12
C VAL A 375 17.14 9.13 22.01
N ASN A 376 18.29 8.49 22.25
CA ASN A 376 19.35 8.30 21.28
C ASN A 376 19.01 7.08 20.38
N GLN A 377 18.32 7.31 19.27
CA GLN A 377 17.86 6.24 18.37
C GLN A 377 18.90 6.00 17.26
N VAL A 378 19.37 4.76 17.15
CA VAL A 378 20.30 4.30 16.12
C VAL A 378 19.57 3.38 15.14
N ASN A 379 19.59 3.73 13.86
CA ASN A 379 19.16 2.82 12.80
C ASN A 379 20.32 1.90 12.43
N VAL A 380 20.12 0.59 12.52
CA VAL A 380 21.08 -0.40 12.05
C VAL A 380 21.25 -0.31 10.53
N ASN A 381 22.47 -0.60 10.07
CA ASN A 381 22.82 -0.61 8.65
C ASN A 381 23.89 -1.70 8.42
N ASP A 382 23.45 -2.89 8.07
CA ASP A 382 24.33 -4.03 7.87
C ASP A 382 25.35 -3.79 6.73
N LYS A 383 24.98 -3.01 5.71
CA LYS A 383 25.89 -2.65 4.61
C LYS A 383 27.05 -1.80 5.07
N ALA A 384 26.84 -0.97 6.10
CA ALA A 384 27.88 -0.15 6.72
C ALA A 384 28.58 -0.85 7.90
N GLY A 385 28.19 -2.08 8.23
CA GLY A 385 28.71 -2.81 9.39
C GLY A 385 28.12 -2.36 10.74
N LEU A 386 27.11 -1.49 10.74
CA LEU A 386 26.41 -1.06 11.95
C LEU A 386 25.27 -2.05 12.25
N THR A 387 25.61 -3.23 12.73
CA THR A 387 24.66 -4.28 13.16
C THR A 387 24.09 -4.00 14.55
N PHE A 388 23.07 -4.76 14.99
CA PHE A 388 22.57 -4.71 16.38
C PHE A 388 23.69 -4.94 17.39
N ALA A 389 24.53 -5.96 17.18
CA ALA A 389 25.66 -6.27 18.04
C ALA A 389 26.69 -5.13 18.10
N ALA A 390 27.00 -4.51 16.95
CA ALA A 390 27.93 -3.39 16.88
C ALA A 390 27.38 -2.16 17.62
N ALA A 391 26.10 -1.85 17.45
CA ALA A 391 25.43 -0.75 18.16
C ALA A 391 25.44 -0.98 19.68
N LEU A 392 25.06 -2.17 20.15
CA LEU A 392 25.08 -2.54 21.55
C LEU A 392 26.48 -2.43 22.19
N LYS A 393 27.52 -2.95 21.51
CA LYS A 393 28.91 -2.79 21.97
C LYS A 393 29.31 -1.32 22.11
N SER A 394 28.78 -0.46 21.25
CA SER A 394 29.03 0.98 21.33
C SER A 394 28.26 1.62 22.50
N PHE A 395 27.01 1.25 22.71
CA PHE A 395 26.20 1.79 23.82
C PHE A 395 26.86 1.59 25.17
N LEU A 396 27.44 0.42 25.43
CA LEU A 396 28.15 0.13 26.69
C LEU A 396 29.33 1.08 26.99
N ARG A 397 29.72 1.93 26.02
CA ARG A 397 30.74 2.99 26.19
C ARG A 397 30.14 4.39 26.16
N GLN A 398 28.82 4.51 26.09
CA GLN A 398 28.08 5.79 26.00
C GLN A 398 27.28 6.10 27.28
N ASP A 399 27.58 5.39 28.38
CA ASP A 399 26.98 5.55 29.71
C ASP A 399 25.43 5.50 29.68
N PRO A 400 24.80 4.47 29.12
CA PRO A 400 23.36 4.35 29.05
C PRO A 400 22.80 3.83 30.36
N ASP A 401 21.64 4.35 30.81
CA ASP A 401 20.83 3.73 31.88
C ASP A 401 19.90 2.67 31.29
N VAL A 402 19.31 2.97 30.14
CA VAL A 402 18.34 2.13 29.46
C VAL A 402 18.77 1.87 28.02
N ILE A 403 18.76 0.62 27.64
CA ILE A 403 19.07 0.15 26.28
C ILE A 403 17.84 -0.54 25.69
N MET A 404 17.41 -0.15 24.50
CA MET A 404 16.42 -0.90 23.74
C MET A 404 17.07 -1.51 22.49
N VAL A 405 16.85 -2.80 22.30
CA VAL A 405 17.23 -3.54 21.08
C VAL A 405 15.94 -3.90 20.36
N GLY A 406 15.74 -3.41 19.15
CA GLY A 406 14.51 -3.62 18.39
C GLY A 406 14.10 -5.09 18.34
N GLU A 407 15.05 -5.98 18.08
CA GLU A 407 14.86 -7.41 18.18
C GLU A 407 16.19 -8.17 18.39
N ILE A 408 16.11 -9.35 19.00
CA ILE A 408 17.23 -10.29 19.15
C ILE A 408 17.03 -11.43 18.15
N ARG A 409 17.93 -11.51 17.14
CA ARG A 409 17.87 -12.52 16.08
C ARG A 409 18.92 -13.63 16.25
N ASP A 410 20.04 -13.31 16.88
CA ASP A 410 21.24 -14.14 16.94
C ASP A 410 21.85 -14.18 18.34
N LEU A 411 22.74 -15.15 18.54
CA LEU A 411 23.40 -15.39 19.83
C LEU A 411 24.34 -14.21 20.21
N GLU A 412 25.03 -13.59 19.26
CA GLU A 412 25.95 -12.49 19.55
C GLU A 412 25.21 -11.29 20.14
N THR A 413 24.10 -10.88 19.51
CA THR A 413 23.24 -9.80 20.02
C THR A 413 22.67 -10.15 21.39
N ALA A 414 22.21 -11.40 21.55
CA ALA A 414 21.67 -11.89 22.83
C ALA A 414 22.70 -11.85 23.97
N ASP A 415 23.90 -12.33 23.75
CA ASP A 415 24.97 -12.35 24.74
C ASP A 415 25.37 -10.94 25.22
N ILE A 416 25.46 -9.97 24.29
CA ILE A 416 25.78 -8.60 24.65
C ILE A 416 24.64 -7.96 25.44
N ALA A 417 23.39 -8.17 25.02
CA ALA A 417 22.20 -7.67 25.70
C ALA A 417 22.07 -8.24 27.14
N ILE A 418 22.33 -9.53 27.31
CA ILE A 418 22.35 -10.20 28.61
C ILE A 418 23.45 -9.63 29.52
N LYS A 419 24.67 -9.49 28.98
CA LYS A 419 25.78 -8.89 29.72
C LYS A 419 25.46 -7.47 30.17
N ALA A 420 24.84 -6.65 29.30
CA ALA A 420 24.38 -5.34 29.66
C ALA A 420 23.37 -5.39 30.82
N ALA A 421 22.37 -6.29 30.75
CA ALA A 421 21.38 -6.48 31.80
C ALA A 421 21.97 -6.96 33.14
N GLN A 422 23.06 -7.74 33.11
CA GLN A 422 23.78 -8.19 34.30
C GLN A 422 24.73 -7.15 34.91
N THR A 423 25.14 -6.16 34.11
CA THR A 423 26.16 -5.15 34.49
C THR A 423 25.56 -3.79 34.82
N GLY A 424 24.27 -3.71 35.15
CA GLY A 424 23.67 -2.50 35.70
C GLY A 424 22.76 -1.71 34.75
N HIS A 425 22.43 -2.25 33.57
CA HIS A 425 21.57 -1.58 32.59
C HIS A 425 20.17 -2.22 32.53
N LEU A 426 19.14 -1.41 32.35
CA LEU A 426 17.81 -1.93 32.00
C LEU A 426 17.74 -2.15 30.48
N VAL A 427 17.56 -3.38 30.07
CA VAL A 427 17.50 -3.78 28.65
C VAL A 427 16.09 -4.13 28.26
N LEU A 428 15.57 -3.49 27.22
CA LEU A 428 14.28 -3.76 26.61
C LEU A 428 14.50 -4.39 25.23
N SER A 429 13.81 -5.48 24.90
CA SER A 429 13.95 -6.07 23.57
C SER A 429 12.71 -6.86 23.13
N THR A 430 12.71 -7.31 21.86
CA THR A 430 11.66 -8.18 21.34
C THR A 430 12.19 -9.52 20.86
N LEU A 431 11.29 -10.50 20.91
CA LEU A 431 11.46 -11.80 20.29
C LEU A 431 10.17 -12.19 19.55
N HIS A 432 10.29 -13.05 18.54
CA HIS A 432 9.14 -13.59 17.82
C HIS A 432 8.78 -14.97 18.36
N THR A 433 7.98 -15.00 19.40
CA THR A 433 7.44 -16.22 20.02
C THR A 433 5.94 -16.09 20.24
N ASN A 434 5.25 -17.22 20.44
CA ASN A 434 3.81 -17.24 20.54
C ASN A 434 3.28 -16.87 21.93
N ASP A 435 4.01 -17.18 22.98
CA ASP A 435 3.68 -16.92 24.37
C ASP A 435 4.93 -16.62 25.21
N ALA A 436 4.76 -16.28 26.48
CA ALA A 436 5.87 -15.96 27.38
C ALA A 436 6.72 -17.18 27.77
N PRO A 437 6.17 -18.37 28.09
CA PRO A 437 6.97 -19.57 28.40
C PRO A 437 7.85 -20.03 27.25
N THR A 438 7.34 -20.05 26.01
CA THR A 438 8.13 -20.47 24.83
C THR A 438 9.25 -19.50 24.49
N THR A 439 9.18 -18.26 24.99
CA THR A 439 10.27 -17.28 24.83
C THR A 439 11.56 -17.76 25.49
N LEU A 440 11.47 -18.33 26.68
CA LEU A 440 12.61 -18.89 27.40
C LEU A 440 13.23 -20.09 26.65
N THR A 441 12.38 -20.96 26.12
CA THR A 441 12.82 -22.07 25.25
C THR A 441 13.50 -21.53 23.97
N ARG A 442 12.99 -20.48 23.37
CA ARG A 442 13.62 -19.84 22.20
C ARG A 442 15.01 -19.30 22.52
N MET A 443 15.19 -18.65 23.66
CA MET A 443 16.49 -18.15 24.09
C MET A 443 17.50 -19.31 24.29
N ARG A 444 17.06 -20.40 24.89
CA ARG A 444 17.90 -21.62 25.05
C ARG A 444 18.29 -22.22 23.70
N ASN A 445 17.34 -22.33 22.79
CA ASN A 445 17.58 -22.82 21.41
C ASN A 445 18.55 -21.94 20.62
N MET A 446 18.66 -20.65 20.97
CA MET A 446 19.67 -19.75 20.41
C MET A 446 21.08 -19.99 21.01
N GLY A 447 21.21 -20.86 22.00
CA GLY A 447 22.48 -21.19 22.65
C GLY A 447 22.76 -20.42 23.95
N ILE A 448 21.78 -19.69 24.48
CA ILE A 448 21.94 -18.93 25.72
C ILE A 448 21.85 -19.90 26.91
N ALA A 449 22.85 -19.87 27.77
CA ALA A 449 22.89 -20.72 28.94
C ALA A 449 21.76 -20.39 29.95
N PRO A 450 21.10 -21.40 30.57
CA PRO A 450 19.98 -21.20 31.50
C PRO A 450 20.30 -20.23 32.65
N PHE A 451 21.50 -20.25 33.19
CA PHE A 451 21.90 -19.36 34.29
C PHE A 451 21.95 -17.90 33.86
N ASN A 452 22.31 -17.62 32.62
CA ASN A 452 22.31 -16.27 32.04
C ASN A 452 20.87 -15.74 31.87
N ILE A 453 19.94 -16.60 31.43
CA ILE A 453 18.52 -16.27 31.32
C ILE A 453 17.95 -15.97 32.71
N ALA A 454 18.14 -16.90 33.66
CA ALA A 454 17.59 -16.78 35.00
C ALA A 454 18.09 -15.55 35.76
N SER A 455 19.34 -15.12 35.54
CA SER A 455 19.94 -13.98 36.24
C SER A 455 19.69 -12.63 35.57
N SER A 456 19.31 -12.60 34.29
CA SER A 456 19.13 -11.35 33.54
C SER A 456 17.67 -11.01 33.24
N VAL A 457 16.84 -11.99 32.87
CA VAL A 457 15.45 -11.73 32.46
C VAL A 457 14.59 -11.52 33.71
N ILE A 458 13.89 -10.40 33.76
CA ILE A 458 13.04 -10.01 34.90
C ILE A 458 11.55 -10.08 34.57
N LEU A 459 11.19 -9.89 33.31
CA LEU A 459 9.80 -9.92 32.83
C LEU A 459 9.74 -10.34 31.37
N ILE A 460 8.74 -11.14 31.02
CA ILE A 460 8.37 -11.42 29.64
C ILE A 460 6.90 -11.05 29.46
N THR A 461 6.61 -10.23 28.46
CA THR A 461 5.25 -9.87 28.05
C THR A 461 4.97 -10.41 26.67
N ALA A 462 4.16 -11.47 26.57
CA ALA A 462 3.64 -11.88 25.28
C ALA A 462 2.35 -11.09 24.96
N GLN A 463 2.17 -10.73 23.69
CA GLN A 463 1.04 -9.91 23.31
C GLN A 463 0.43 -10.25 21.95
N ARG A 464 -0.87 -10.00 21.85
CA ARG A 464 -1.68 -10.03 20.62
C ARG A 464 -2.54 -8.77 20.57
N LEU A 465 -3.04 -8.43 19.38
CA LEU A 465 -4.05 -7.40 19.20
C LEU A 465 -5.34 -8.04 18.73
N ALA A 466 -6.43 -7.77 19.44
CA ALA A 466 -7.80 -8.10 19.06
C ALA A 466 -8.53 -6.84 18.60
N ARG A 467 -9.46 -6.97 17.67
CA ARG A 467 -10.34 -5.87 17.27
C ARG A 467 -11.36 -5.58 18.38
N ARG A 468 -11.59 -4.31 18.64
CA ARG A 468 -12.61 -3.87 19.62
C ARG A 468 -13.98 -3.84 18.97
N LEU A 469 -14.98 -4.38 19.63
CA LEU A 469 -16.37 -4.24 19.23
C LEU A 469 -16.76 -2.75 19.17
N CYS A 470 -17.50 -2.41 18.13
CA CYS A 470 -18.02 -1.05 17.98
C CYS A 470 -19.05 -0.76 19.08
N PRO A 471 -18.86 0.26 19.91
CA PRO A 471 -19.79 0.55 21.01
C PRO A 471 -21.20 0.95 20.53
N GLN A 472 -21.33 1.44 19.28
CA GLN A 472 -22.60 1.89 18.73
C GLN A 472 -23.48 0.77 18.20
N CYS A 473 -22.88 -0.34 17.71
CA CYS A 473 -23.65 -1.37 17.02
C CYS A 473 -23.48 -2.80 17.56
N LYS A 474 -22.58 -3.03 18.55
CA LYS A 474 -22.47 -4.34 19.17
C LYS A 474 -23.81 -4.77 19.79
N GLN A 475 -24.14 -6.04 19.65
CA GLN A 475 -25.37 -6.60 20.23
C GLN A 475 -25.05 -7.78 21.14
N PRO A 476 -25.83 -7.99 22.21
CA PRO A 476 -25.74 -9.21 23.00
C PRO A 476 -25.92 -10.44 22.12
N VAL A 477 -25.22 -11.50 22.44
CA VAL A 477 -25.36 -12.80 21.79
C VAL A 477 -25.44 -13.88 22.85
N ASP A 478 -26.32 -14.85 22.62
CA ASP A 478 -26.37 -16.05 23.43
C ASP A 478 -25.39 -17.08 22.85
N ILE A 479 -24.45 -17.53 23.66
CA ILE A 479 -23.44 -18.54 23.30
C ILE A 479 -23.70 -19.78 24.14
N PRO A 480 -23.81 -20.98 23.51
CA PRO A 480 -24.05 -22.21 24.23
C PRO A 480 -23.00 -22.44 25.33
N TYR A 481 -23.45 -22.94 26.47
CA TYR A 481 -22.61 -23.23 27.63
C TYR A 481 -21.39 -24.11 27.27
N GLU A 482 -21.62 -25.16 26.48
CA GLU A 482 -20.57 -26.07 26.01
C GLU A 482 -19.49 -25.33 25.19
N THR A 483 -19.89 -24.39 24.32
CA THR A 483 -18.97 -23.58 23.52
C THR A 483 -18.11 -22.65 24.39
N LEU A 484 -18.67 -22.14 25.48
CA LEU A 484 -17.91 -21.33 26.44
C LEU A 484 -16.88 -22.17 27.19
N LEU A 485 -17.23 -23.40 27.59
CA LEU A 485 -16.29 -24.33 28.21
C LEU A 485 -15.16 -24.73 27.24
N GLU A 486 -15.49 -25.06 25.99
CA GLU A 486 -14.53 -25.38 24.94
C GLU A 486 -13.59 -24.19 24.63
N ALA A 487 -14.10 -22.96 24.73
CA ALA A 487 -13.29 -21.75 24.57
C ALA A 487 -12.25 -21.57 25.70
N GLY A 488 -12.46 -22.22 26.86
CA GLY A 488 -11.53 -22.20 28.00
C GLY A 488 -12.03 -21.45 29.23
N TYR A 489 -13.33 -21.10 29.31
CA TYR A 489 -13.92 -20.62 30.55
C TYR A 489 -14.07 -21.78 31.56
N LYS A 490 -13.93 -21.48 32.85
CA LYS A 490 -14.25 -22.41 33.92
C LYS A 490 -15.78 -22.38 34.18
N GLU A 491 -16.33 -23.48 34.68
CA GLU A 491 -17.74 -23.56 35.07
C GLU A 491 -18.17 -22.42 36.01
N GLU A 492 -17.32 -22.10 36.99
CA GLU A 492 -17.53 -21.02 37.97
C GLU A 492 -17.57 -19.63 37.33
N GLU A 493 -17.05 -19.48 36.13
CA GLU A 493 -17.02 -18.20 35.40
C GLU A 493 -18.25 -17.97 34.52
N ILE A 494 -19.05 -19.01 34.28
CA ILE A 494 -20.27 -18.97 33.47
C ILE A 494 -21.48 -18.89 34.40
N ASP A 495 -21.50 -17.85 35.23
CA ASP A 495 -22.49 -17.63 36.28
C ASP A 495 -23.67 -16.75 35.85
N GLY A 496 -23.70 -16.33 34.59
CA GLY A 496 -24.73 -15.41 34.05
C GLY A 496 -24.56 -13.94 34.46
N SER A 497 -23.49 -13.59 35.17
CA SER A 497 -23.23 -12.21 35.60
C SER A 497 -22.74 -11.28 34.47
N TRP A 498 -22.40 -11.83 33.32
CA TRP A 498 -21.88 -11.11 32.17
C TRP A 498 -22.55 -11.56 30.87
N THR A 499 -22.49 -10.71 29.87
CA THR A 499 -23.12 -10.97 28.56
C THR A 499 -22.09 -10.84 27.45
N PRO A 500 -21.90 -11.87 26.60
CA PRO A 500 -21.06 -11.76 25.43
C PRO A 500 -21.73 -10.91 24.35
N TYR A 501 -20.93 -10.26 23.51
CA TYR A 501 -21.39 -9.42 22.41
C TYR A 501 -20.84 -9.89 21.08
N LYS A 502 -21.64 -9.71 20.01
CA LYS A 502 -21.26 -9.96 18.61
C LYS A 502 -21.10 -8.65 17.83
N PRO A 503 -20.24 -8.63 16.80
CA PRO A 503 -20.19 -7.53 15.86
C PRO A 503 -21.43 -7.51 14.95
N VAL A 504 -21.91 -6.32 14.58
CA VAL A 504 -23.06 -6.16 13.66
C VAL A 504 -22.63 -5.38 12.43
N GLY A 505 -22.14 -4.17 12.61
CA GLY A 505 -21.77 -3.25 11.54
C GLY A 505 -22.65 -2.00 11.51
N CYS A 506 -22.00 -0.85 11.28
CA CYS A 506 -22.66 0.45 11.07
C CYS A 506 -21.73 1.38 10.28
N SER A 507 -22.22 2.55 9.91
CA SER A 507 -21.46 3.56 9.16
C SER A 507 -20.21 4.08 9.90
N ALA A 508 -20.14 3.93 11.23
CA ALA A 508 -19.04 4.43 12.07
C ALA A 508 -17.94 3.38 12.35
N CYS A 509 -18.06 2.16 11.81
CA CYS A 509 -17.16 1.06 12.13
C CYS A 509 -16.83 0.18 10.91
N ASN A 510 -15.94 -0.79 11.10
CA ASN A 510 -15.59 -1.78 10.12
C ASN A 510 -16.16 -3.14 10.53
N ASN A 511 -17.21 -3.62 9.83
CA ASN A 511 -17.85 -4.93 10.09
C ASN A 511 -18.14 -5.19 11.58
N GLY A 512 -18.58 -4.15 12.30
CA GLY A 512 -18.88 -4.25 13.73
C GLY A 512 -17.70 -4.02 14.66
N TYR A 513 -16.49 -3.71 14.13
CA TYR A 513 -15.30 -3.44 14.92
C TYR A 513 -14.77 -2.03 14.68
N LYS A 514 -14.18 -1.43 15.72
CA LYS A 514 -13.55 -0.10 15.66
C LYS A 514 -12.36 0.00 16.61
N GLY A 515 -11.16 0.04 16.04
CA GLY A 515 -9.91 0.05 16.79
C GLY A 515 -9.52 -1.33 17.32
N ARG A 516 -8.42 -1.38 18.06
CA ARG A 516 -7.83 -2.61 18.59
C ARG A 516 -7.60 -2.50 20.08
N VAL A 517 -7.45 -3.64 20.76
CA VAL A 517 -7.09 -3.76 22.18
C VAL A 517 -6.01 -4.82 22.32
N GLY A 518 -5.05 -4.59 23.21
CA GLY A 518 -4.03 -5.58 23.55
C GLY A 518 -4.60 -6.72 24.38
N ILE A 519 -4.12 -7.92 24.09
CA ILE A 519 -4.26 -9.13 24.89
C ILE A 519 -2.86 -9.48 25.37
N TYR A 520 -2.66 -9.61 26.66
CA TYR A 520 -1.34 -9.73 27.27
C TYR A 520 -1.21 -10.97 28.15
N GLN A 521 -0.01 -11.54 28.13
CA GLN A 521 0.48 -12.49 29.14
C GLN A 521 1.73 -11.86 29.76
N VAL A 522 1.59 -11.30 30.94
CA VAL A 522 2.68 -10.60 31.64
C VAL A 522 3.24 -11.52 32.71
N MET A 523 4.41 -12.12 32.45
CA MET A 523 5.06 -13.15 33.25
C MET A 523 6.34 -12.60 33.89
N PRO A 524 6.31 -12.22 35.18
CA PRO A 524 7.52 -11.94 35.94
C PRO A 524 8.35 -13.23 36.12
N ILE A 525 9.66 -13.10 36.18
CA ILE A 525 10.56 -14.20 36.46
C ILE A 525 10.80 -14.22 37.98
N SER A 526 10.00 -15.02 38.68
CA SER A 526 10.10 -15.25 40.12
C SER A 526 11.29 -16.15 40.47
N GLU A 527 11.63 -16.27 41.77
CA GLU A 527 12.67 -17.20 42.22
C GLU A 527 12.33 -18.65 41.89
N ASP A 528 11.06 -19.06 42.02
CA ASP A 528 10.61 -20.41 41.65
C ASP A 528 10.72 -20.63 40.14
N MET A 529 10.38 -19.62 39.35
CA MET A 529 10.59 -19.65 37.90
C MET A 529 12.07 -19.80 37.54
N GLN A 530 12.96 -19.07 38.23
CA GLN A 530 14.41 -19.16 38.02
C GLN A 530 14.93 -20.59 38.34
N ARG A 531 14.42 -21.24 39.40
CA ARG A 531 14.77 -22.63 39.72
C ARG A 531 14.40 -23.59 38.59
N ILE A 532 13.21 -23.43 38.01
CA ILE A 532 12.75 -24.24 36.88
C ILE A 532 13.65 -24.00 35.65
N ILE A 533 14.01 -22.76 35.36
CA ILE A 533 14.91 -22.39 34.24
C ILE A 533 16.28 -23.04 34.46
N LEU A 534 16.84 -22.95 35.67
CA LEU A 534 18.15 -23.51 35.99
C LEU A 534 18.16 -25.06 35.97
N ALA A 535 17.03 -25.69 36.30
CA ALA A 535 16.83 -27.12 36.18
C ALA A 535 16.52 -27.63 34.76
N ASP A 536 16.63 -26.73 33.75
CA ASP A 536 16.34 -27.03 32.34
C ASP A 536 14.88 -27.45 32.10
N GLY A 537 13.93 -26.91 32.89
CA GLY A 537 12.50 -27.20 32.81
C GLY A 537 11.90 -26.86 31.46
N SER A 538 10.86 -27.58 31.09
CA SER A 538 10.15 -27.38 29.82
C SER A 538 9.29 -26.11 29.82
N ALA A 539 8.85 -25.64 28.63
CA ALA A 539 7.87 -24.56 28.52
C ALA A 539 6.56 -24.88 29.28
N MET A 540 6.17 -26.16 29.36
CA MET A 540 4.98 -26.60 30.13
C MET A 540 5.17 -26.42 31.64
N ASP A 541 6.35 -26.72 32.18
CA ASP A 541 6.65 -26.53 33.60
C ASP A 541 6.63 -25.03 33.95
N ILE A 542 7.20 -24.21 33.09
CA ILE A 542 7.17 -22.73 33.19
C ILE A 542 5.74 -22.22 33.13
N ALA A 543 4.91 -22.72 32.19
CA ALA A 543 3.50 -22.32 32.07
C ALA A 543 2.68 -22.70 33.32
N LYS A 544 2.89 -23.88 33.88
CA LYS A 544 2.25 -24.33 35.15
C LYS A 544 2.64 -23.42 36.30
N GLN A 545 3.92 -23.09 36.42
CA GLN A 545 4.40 -22.18 37.47
C GLN A 545 3.80 -20.78 37.28
N ALA A 546 3.80 -20.25 36.06
CA ALA A 546 3.20 -18.97 35.76
C ALA A 546 1.71 -18.93 36.15
N GLN A 547 0.97 -19.99 35.82
CA GLN A 547 -0.44 -20.12 36.19
C GLN A 547 -0.64 -20.18 37.72
N SER A 548 0.22 -20.89 38.46
CA SER A 548 0.16 -20.93 39.92
C SER A 548 0.43 -19.57 40.57
N GLU A 549 1.20 -18.70 39.91
CA GLU A 549 1.49 -17.32 40.30
C GLU A 549 0.42 -16.31 39.80
N GLY A 550 -0.70 -16.79 39.26
CA GLY A 550 -1.80 -15.96 38.77
C GLY A 550 -1.49 -15.21 37.47
N VAL A 551 -0.55 -15.72 36.67
CA VAL A 551 -0.32 -15.19 35.31
C VAL A 551 -1.36 -15.78 34.36
N ARG A 552 -2.20 -14.95 33.76
CA ARG A 552 -3.15 -15.39 32.74
C ARG A 552 -2.42 -15.78 31.45
N SER A 553 -2.86 -16.85 30.78
CA SER A 553 -2.44 -17.10 29.40
C SER A 553 -3.02 -16.04 28.46
N LEU A 554 -2.52 -15.94 27.22
CA LEU A 554 -3.09 -15.04 26.23
C LEU A 554 -4.58 -15.34 26.00
N ARG A 555 -4.97 -16.62 25.95
CA ARG A 555 -6.36 -17.04 25.81
C ARG A 555 -7.20 -16.54 26.99
N GLN A 556 -6.76 -16.75 28.22
CA GLN A 556 -7.47 -16.31 29.43
C GLN A 556 -7.59 -14.78 29.50
N SER A 557 -6.53 -14.03 29.12
CA SER A 557 -6.57 -12.58 29.02
C SER A 557 -7.57 -12.10 27.96
N GLY A 558 -7.61 -12.77 26.80
CA GLY A 558 -8.60 -12.51 25.75
C GLY A 558 -10.04 -12.79 26.21
N LEU A 559 -10.28 -13.95 26.83
CA LEU A 559 -11.59 -14.33 27.36
C LEU A 559 -12.10 -13.34 28.43
N HIS A 560 -11.20 -12.79 29.23
CA HIS A 560 -11.53 -11.71 30.17
C HIS A 560 -12.03 -10.45 29.43
N LYS A 561 -11.44 -10.09 28.28
CA LYS A 561 -11.91 -8.98 27.44
C LYS A 561 -13.30 -9.24 26.84
N VAL A 562 -13.64 -10.50 26.55
CA VAL A 562 -15.00 -10.89 26.11
C VAL A 562 -16.01 -10.65 27.24
N LYS A 563 -15.69 -11.06 28.48
CA LYS A 563 -16.52 -10.77 29.65
C LYS A 563 -16.82 -9.28 29.82
N LEU A 564 -15.81 -8.43 29.58
CA LEU A 564 -15.95 -6.96 29.64
C LEU A 564 -16.69 -6.37 28.42
N GLY A 565 -17.09 -7.21 27.44
CA GLY A 565 -17.77 -6.75 26.24
C GLY A 565 -16.90 -5.85 25.34
N VAL A 566 -15.56 -5.98 25.43
CA VAL A 566 -14.59 -5.19 24.66
C VAL A 566 -14.36 -5.78 23.29
N THR A 567 -14.32 -7.12 23.19
CA THR A 567 -14.13 -7.87 21.94
C THR A 567 -15.10 -9.06 21.87
N SER A 568 -15.16 -9.74 20.72
CA SER A 568 -16.00 -10.95 20.56
C SER A 568 -15.20 -12.21 20.88
N LEU A 569 -15.91 -13.31 21.17
CA LEU A 569 -15.31 -14.62 21.37
C LEU A 569 -14.58 -15.10 20.12
N GLU A 570 -15.19 -14.94 18.95
CA GLU A 570 -14.62 -15.33 17.66
C GLU A 570 -13.23 -14.66 17.43
N GLU A 571 -13.14 -13.37 17.72
CA GLU A 571 -11.89 -12.62 17.57
C GLU A 571 -10.78 -13.15 18.50
N VAL A 572 -11.12 -13.45 19.75
CA VAL A 572 -10.17 -14.03 20.72
C VAL A 572 -9.71 -15.41 20.28
N LEU A 573 -10.64 -16.26 19.84
CA LEU A 573 -10.30 -17.59 19.33
C LEU A 573 -9.39 -17.50 18.10
N GLY A 574 -9.63 -16.56 17.21
CA GLY A 574 -8.83 -16.35 15.99
C GLY A 574 -7.41 -15.83 16.26
N CYS A 575 -7.23 -14.94 17.25
CA CYS A 575 -5.92 -14.34 17.52
C CYS A 575 -5.08 -15.06 18.58
N THR A 576 -5.68 -15.98 19.34
CA THR A 576 -5.03 -16.76 20.41
C THR A 576 -5.05 -18.26 20.15
N ASN A 577 -4.98 -18.71 18.91
CA ASN A 577 -4.86 -20.14 18.59
C ASN A 577 -3.60 -20.71 19.26
N GLU A 578 -3.83 -21.69 20.13
CA GLU A 578 -2.83 -22.51 20.80
C GLU A 578 -2.44 -23.69 19.92
#